data_8280fcf705ae3ab92749fa10a21f4bff
#
_entry.id   8280fcf705ae3ab92749fa10a21f4bff
#
_cell.length_a   1.000
_cell.length_b   1.000
_cell.length_c   1.000
_cell.angle_alpha   90.00
_cell.angle_beta   90.00
_cell.angle_gamma   90.00
#
_symmetry.space_group_name_H-M   'P 1'
#
loop_
_entity.id
_entity.type
_entity.pdbx_description
1 polymer ?
#
loop_
_entity_poly.entity_id
_entity_poly.type
_entity_poly.pdbx_seq_one_letter_code
_entity_poly.pdbx_strand_id
1 'polypeptide(L)'
;LLIEQAINHNVRNVVIGNQKLFHSVKEHLAPLGINVMGGNDSITQYISTSTDIDLLLTAMVGFSGLEPTLAGISRGLTVAIANKEPVVAAGEIIMRMAKEHNATILPVDSEHSAIFQALQGEHSPIENIFLTASGGPFLNTPVEELEKVSVAQAINHPRWKMGKKITVDSSTLMNKGFEVIEARWLFDVAPHKIKVLVHPESIIHSMVSFSDGSIIAQMNMPDMRLPIQYALTYPKREFLNIPRVDFYKLGALTFNEPDLSKFPLLRIALEALDKGGNTPCILNAANEVAVEAFLQERIK
;
A
#
# COMPACT_ATOMS: atom_id res chain seq x y z
N LEU A 1 -21.69 7.23 -6.00
CA LEU A 1 -20.43 7.52 -5.34
C LEU A 1 -19.55 8.44 -6.20
N LEU A 2 -19.06 8.03 -7.42
CA LEU A 2 -18.17 8.86 -8.26
C LEU A 2 -18.77 10.24 -8.57
N ILE A 3 -20.05 10.29 -8.99
CA ILE A 3 -20.78 11.53 -9.29
C ILE A 3 -20.86 12.43 -8.03
N GLU A 4 -21.23 11.87 -6.90
CA GLU A 4 -21.30 12.59 -5.62
C GLU A 4 -19.96 13.15 -5.21
N GLN A 5 -18.90 12.35 -5.32
CA GLN A 5 -17.54 12.82 -5.02
C GLN A 5 -17.11 13.94 -5.97
N ALA A 6 -17.38 13.80 -7.26
CA ALA A 6 -17.05 14.83 -8.24
C ALA A 6 -17.72 16.17 -7.93
N ILE A 7 -18.98 16.15 -7.54
CA ILE A 7 -19.74 17.34 -7.16
C ILE A 7 -19.25 17.91 -5.83
N ASN A 8 -19.14 17.08 -4.79
CA ASN A 8 -18.78 17.51 -3.45
C ASN A 8 -17.36 18.11 -3.36
N HIS A 9 -16.45 17.64 -4.20
CA HIS A 9 -15.06 18.11 -4.24
C HIS A 9 -14.78 19.07 -5.40
N ASN A 10 -15.81 19.45 -6.16
CA ASN A 10 -15.71 20.44 -7.23
C ASN A 10 -14.57 20.12 -8.22
N VAL A 11 -14.46 18.85 -8.65
CA VAL A 11 -13.40 18.41 -9.57
C VAL A 11 -13.65 18.92 -10.99
N ARG A 12 -12.61 19.16 -11.77
CA ARG A 12 -12.71 19.63 -13.16
C ARG A 12 -12.87 18.49 -14.15
N ASN A 13 -12.23 17.37 -13.89
CA ASN A 13 -12.16 16.24 -14.80
C ASN A 13 -12.49 14.94 -14.07
N VAL A 14 -13.24 14.08 -14.73
CA VAL A 14 -13.58 12.73 -14.25
C VAL A 14 -13.29 11.73 -15.35
N VAL A 15 -12.61 10.64 -14.98
CA VAL A 15 -12.43 9.50 -15.88
C VAL A 15 -13.15 8.29 -15.27
N ILE A 16 -14.05 7.67 -16.05
CA ILE A 16 -14.72 6.43 -15.67
C ILE A 16 -14.19 5.26 -16.51
N GLY A 17 -13.46 4.31 -15.88
CA GLY A 17 -12.90 3.15 -16.58
C GLY A 17 -13.96 2.25 -17.22
N ASN A 18 -15.11 2.07 -16.57
CA ASN A 18 -16.19 1.29 -17.12
C ASN A 18 -16.94 2.05 -18.23
N GLN A 19 -16.64 1.72 -19.48
CA GLN A 19 -17.23 2.35 -20.65
C GLN A 19 -18.78 2.30 -20.70
N LYS A 20 -19.39 1.27 -20.11
CA LYS A 20 -20.86 1.15 -20.06
C LYS A 20 -21.51 2.24 -19.21
N LEU A 21 -20.79 2.78 -18.23
CA LEU A 21 -21.26 3.83 -17.33
C LEU A 21 -20.96 5.25 -17.84
N PHE A 22 -20.19 5.39 -18.92
CA PHE A 22 -19.72 6.67 -19.43
C PHE A 22 -20.87 7.65 -19.71
N HIS A 23 -21.89 7.22 -20.46
CA HIS A 23 -23.03 8.08 -20.82
C HIS A 23 -23.78 8.56 -19.58
N SER A 24 -24.09 7.66 -18.65
CA SER A 24 -24.78 8.02 -17.40
C SER A 24 -23.99 9.01 -16.55
N VAL A 25 -22.67 8.81 -16.40
CA VAL A 25 -21.80 9.74 -15.64
C VAL A 25 -21.74 11.09 -16.35
N LYS A 26 -21.59 11.10 -17.67
CA LYS A 26 -21.52 12.33 -18.48
C LYS A 26 -22.81 13.14 -18.42
N GLU A 27 -23.99 12.51 -18.51
CA GLU A 27 -25.29 13.17 -18.39
C GLU A 27 -25.46 13.92 -17.07
N HIS A 28 -24.91 13.38 -15.97
CA HIS A 28 -25.01 14.02 -14.65
C HIS A 28 -23.96 15.13 -14.44
N LEU A 29 -22.76 14.98 -14.97
CA LEU A 29 -21.64 15.86 -14.65
C LEU A 29 -21.37 16.96 -15.68
N ALA A 30 -21.64 16.70 -16.98
CA ALA A 30 -21.42 17.69 -18.04
C ALA A 30 -22.24 19.00 -17.88
N PRO A 31 -23.51 18.96 -17.44
CA PRO A 31 -24.28 20.20 -17.18
C PRO A 31 -23.68 21.07 -16.07
N LEU A 32 -22.84 20.47 -15.19
CA LEU A 32 -22.13 21.16 -14.11
C LEU A 32 -20.76 21.69 -14.54
N GLY A 33 -20.41 21.58 -15.82
CA GLY A 33 -19.11 22.02 -16.36
C GLY A 33 -17.96 21.05 -16.07
N ILE A 34 -18.24 19.84 -15.58
CA ILE A 34 -17.21 18.82 -15.30
C ILE A 34 -16.97 18.01 -16.58
N ASN A 35 -15.72 17.97 -17.01
CA ASN A 35 -15.32 17.16 -18.16
C ASN A 35 -15.29 15.67 -17.81
N VAL A 36 -15.91 14.83 -18.65
CA VAL A 36 -16.01 13.38 -18.40
C VAL A 36 -15.38 12.62 -19.57
N MET A 37 -14.45 11.75 -19.25
CA MET A 37 -13.78 10.83 -20.16
C MET A 37 -14.12 9.38 -19.78
N GLY A 38 -14.11 8.47 -20.76
CA GLY A 38 -14.49 7.06 -20.55
C GLY A 38 -13.50 6.09 -21.13
N GLY A 39 -13.34 4.92 -20.46
CA GLY A 39 -12.45 3.85 -20.82
C GLY A 39 -11.12 3.88 -20.04
N ASN A 40 -10.52 2.71 -19.87
CA ASN A 40 -9.26 2.58 -19.10
C ASN A 40 -8.10 3.37 -19.71
N ASP A 41 -7.97 3.36 -21.03
CA ASP A 41 -6.90 4.10 -21.74
C ASP A 41 -6.99 5.61 -21.51
N SER A 42 -8.19 6.13 -21.25
CA SER A 42 -8.41 7.55 -20.99
C SER A 42 -7.73 8.03 -19.69
N ILE A 43 -7.52 7.15 -18.71
CA ILE A 43 -6.80 7.48 -17.46
C ILE A 43 -5.34 7.79 -17.79
N THR A 44 -4.68 6.85 -18.45
CA THR A 44 -3.27 6.97 -18.85
C THR A 44 -3.06 8.12 -19.83
N GLN A 45 -3.97 8.29 -20.81
CA GLN A 45 -3.93 9.40 -21.75
C GLN A 45 -4.07 10.75 -21.03
N TYR A 46 -5.02 10.89 -20.12
CA TYR A 46 -5.21 12.11 -19.36
C TYR A 46 -3.96 12.46 -18.53
N ILE A 47 -3.41 11.50 -17.80
CA ILE A 47 -2.19 11.70 -17.02
C ILE A 47 -1.04 12.12 -17.94
N SER A 48 -0.88 11.49 -19.11
CA SER A 48 0.22 11.76 -20.04
C SER A 48 0.15 13.13 -20.69
N THR A 49 -1.04 13.71 -20.87
CA THR A 49 -1.26 14.95 -21.63
C THR A 49 -1.63 16.17 -20.80
N SER A 50 -2.14 15.96 -19.58
CA SER A 50 -2.57 17.06 -18.71
C SER A 50 -1.38 17.85 -18.16
N THR A 51 -1.46 19.19 -18.21
CA THR A 51 -0.39 20.09 -17.75
C THR A 51 -0.60 20.64 -16.34
N ASP A 52 -1.72 20.33 -15.71
CA ASP A 52 -2.18 20.85 -14.42
C ASP A 52 -2.14 19.82 -13.28
N ILE A 53 -1.29 18.79 -13.43
CA ILE A 53 -1.06 17.77 -12.39
C ILE A 53 0.29 18.08 -11.70
N ASP A 54 0.27 18.42 -10.43
CA ASP A 54 1.46 18.60 -9.58
C ASP A 54 1.84 17.29 -8.88
N LEU A 55 0.83 16.51 -8.47
CA LEU A 55 0.99 15.24 -7.77
C LEU A 55 -0.04 14.24 -8.28
N LEU A 56 0.40 13.02 -8.54
CA LEU A 56 -0.46 11.90 -8.90
C LEU A 56 -0.56 10.94 -7.70
N LEU A 57 -1.76 10.76 -7.15
CA LEU A 57 -2.05 9.70 -6.16
C LEU A 57 -2.61 8.48 -6.88
N THR A 58 -1.88 7.37 -6.87
CA THR A 58 -2.35 6.08 -7.41
C THR A 58 -2.90 5.22 -6.30
N ALA A 59 -4.23 4.97 -6.34
CA ALA A 59 -4.96 4.23 -5.32
C ALA A 59 -5.95 3.23 -5.96
N MET A 60 -5.58 2.66 -7.09
CA MET A 60 -6.38 1.67 -7.82
C MET A 60 -6.06 0.28 -7.29
N VAL A 61 -7.09 -0.53 -7.04
CA VAL A 61 -6.91 -1.89 -6.51
C VAL A 61 -6.23 -2.80 -7.53
N GLY A 62 -5.27 -3.61 -7.06
CA GLY A 62 -4.56 -4.61 -7.84
C GLY A 62 -3.59 -4.01 -8.87
N PHE A 63 -3.31 -4.77 -9.91
CA PHE A 63 -2.32 -4.43 -10.95
C PHE A 63 -2.73 -3.24 -11.85
N SER A 64 -4.01 -2.87 -11.88
CA SER A 64 -4.55 -1.81 -12.76
C SER A 64 -3.94 -0.41 -12.53
N GLY A 65 -3.28 -0.21 -11.39
CA GLY A 65 -2.56 1.03 -11.07
C GLY A 65 -1.21 1.18 -11.79
N LEU A 66 -0.68 0.13 -12.44
CA LEU A 66 0.68 0.17 -13.01
C LEU A 66 0.80 1.20 -14.15
N GLU A 67 -0.03 1.11 -15.18
CA GLU A 67 0.05 2.01 -16.33
C GLU A 67 -0.13 3.48 -15.97
N PRO A 68 -1.13 3.87 -15.14
CA PRO A 68 -1.24 5.23 -14.62
C PRO A 68 0.01 5.69 -13.85
N THR A 69 0.60 4.81 -13.02
CA THR A 69 1.83 5.09 -12.28
C THR A 69 2.99 5.39 -13.24
N LEU A 70 3.20 4.53 -14.24
CA LEU A 70 4.26 4.72 -15.24
C LEU A 70 4.04 5.97 -16.08
N ALA A 71 2.80 6.31 -16.43
CA ALA A 71 2.47 7.54 -17.14
C ALA A 71 2.85 8.79 -16.32
N GLY A 72 2.56 8.80 -15.02
CA GLY A 72 2.98 9.89 -14.13
C GLY A 72 4.50 9.99 -14.01
N ILE A 73 5.17 8.86 -13.83
CA ILE A 73 6.64 8.79 -13.75
C ILE A 73 7.30 9.31 -15.02
N SER A 74 6.81 8.90 -16.21
CA SER A 74 7.37 9.33 -17.50
C SER A 74 7.31 10.85 -17.70
N ARG A 75 6.47 11.54 -16.94
CA ARG A 75 6.38 13.00 -16.95
C ARG A 75 7.21 13.68 -15.85
N GLY A 76 7.93 12.93 -15.03
CA GLY A 76 8.68 13.46 -13.90
C GLY A 76 7.79 13.99 -12.77
N LEU A 77 6.54 13.50 -12.64
CA LEU A 77 5.64 13.94 -11.58
C LEU A 77 6.07 13.38 -10.21
N THR A 78 5.60 14.05 -9.16
CA THR A 78 5.52 13.42 -7.85
C THR A 78 4.39 12.40 -7.85
N VAL A 79 4.70 11.13 -7.60
CA VAL A 79 3.74 10.03 -7.59
C VAL A 79 3.63 9.44 -6.19
N ALA A 80 2.48 9.63 -5.55
CA ALA A 80 2.14 9.03 -4.27
C ALA A 80 1.49 7.66 -4.51
N ILE A 81 2.14 6.59 -4.08
CA ILE A 81 1.70 5.20 -4.35
C ILE A 81 0.99 4.65 -3.12
N ALA A 82 -0.31 4.39 -3.25
CA ALA A 82 -1.13 3.81 -2.19
C ALA A 82 -1.39 2.31 -2.39
N ASN A 83 -1.33 1.81 -3.62
CA ASN A 83 -1.49 0.39 -3.89
C ASN A 83 -0.14 -0.28 -4.18
N LYS A 84 0.14 -1.33 -3.45
CA LYS A 84 1.43 -2.02 -3.47
C LYS A 84 1.63 -2.95 -4.67
N GLU A 85 0.57 -3.47 -5.26
CA GLU A 85 0.65 -4.50 -6.30
C GLU A 85 1.48 -4.09 -7.52
N PRO A 86 1.42 -2.85 -8.03
CA PRO A 86 2.33 -2.39 -9.09
C PRO A 86 3.80 -2.45 -8.70
N VAL A 87 4.15 -2.08 -7.45
CA VAL A 87 5.53 -2.11 -6.97
C VAL A 87 6.00 -3.55 -6.76
N VAL A 88 5.13 -4.43 -6.24
CA VAL A 88 5.41 -5.87 -6.13
C VAL A 88 5.68 -6.49 -7.49
N ALA A 89 4.85 -6.18 -8.49
CA ALA A 89 4.94 -6.79 -9.82
C ALA A 89 6.03 -6.20 -10.71
N ALA A 90 6.32 -4.90 -10.60
CA ALA A 90 7.18 -4.14 -11.51
C ALA A 90 8.08 -3.11 -10.81
N GLY A 91 8.44 -3.33 -9.55
CA GLY A 91 9.18 -2.36 -8.72
C GLY A 91 10.52 -1.94 -9.34
N GLU A 92 11.27 -2.88 -9.93
CA GLU A 92 12.51 -2.56 -10.65
C GLU A 92 12.27 -1.57 -11.78
N ILE A 93 11.22 -1.79 -12.58
CA ILE A 93 10.86 -0.91 -13.71
C ILE A 93 10.43 0.46 -13.19
N ILE A 94 9.57 0.49 -12.18
CA ILE A 94 9.05 1.73 -11.54
C ILE A 94 10.21 2.57 -11.02
N MET A 95 11.11 2.00 -10.22
CA MET A 95 12.20 2.75 -9.59
C MET A 95 13.26 3.20 -10.61
N ARG A 96 13.57 2.36 -11.60
CA ARG A 96 14.45 2.74 -12.71
C ARG A 96 13.88 3.91 -13.49
N MET A 97 12.63 3.83 -13.94
CA MET A 97 11.97 4.92 -14.66
C MET A 97 11.85 6.19 -13.83
N ALA A 98 11.55 6.08 -12.53
CA ALA A 98 11.49 7.22 -11.64
C ALA A 98 12.84 7.98 -11.61
N LYS A 99 13.96 7.25 -11.56
CA LYS A 99 15.30 7.82 -11.63
C LYS A 99 15.59 8.45 -12.99
N GLU A 100 15.26 7.78 -14.08
CA GLU A 100 15.49 8.24 -15.48
C GLU A 100 14.71 9.54 -15.78
N HIS A 101 13.49 9.66 -15.24
CA HIS A 101 12.60 10.81 -15.49
C HIS A 101 12.60 11.85 -14.36
N ASN A 102 13.46 11.70 -13.33
CA ASN A 102 13.50 12.56 -12.14
C ASN A 102 12.14 12.67 -11.42
N ALA A 103 11.35 11.60 -11.45
CA ALA A 103 10.08 11.52 -10.73
C ALA A 103 10.32 11.22 -9.25
N THR A 104 9.53 11.84 -8.38
CA THR A 104 9.56 11.57 -6.93
C THR A 104 8.50 10.54 -6.58
N ILE A 105 8.90 9.46 -5.92
CA ILE A 105 7.96 8.45 -5.43
C ILE A 105 7.74 8.67 -3.92
N LEU A 106 6.48 8.80 -3.52
CA LEU A 106 6.06 8.94 -2.12
C LEU A 106 5.22 7.73 -1.71
N PRO A 107 5.60 7.00 -0.65
CA PRO A 107 4.81 5.89 -0.15
C PRO A 107 3.60 6.39 0.65
N VAL A 108 2.45 5.76 0.44
CA VAL A 108 1.21 6.01 1.18
C VAL A 108 0.85 4.86 2.12
N ASP A 109 1.28 3.63 1.81
CA ASP A 109 1.12 2.51 2.74
C ASP A 109 1.74 2.86 4.10
N SER A 110 1.05 2.56 5.21
CA SER A 110 1.38 3.08 6.54
C SER A 110 2.81 2.73 6.97
N GLU A 111 3.23 1.50 6.71
CA GLU A 111 4.55 1.00 7.07
C GLU A 111 5.65 1.67 6.24
N HIS A 112 5.43 1.83 4.93
CA HIS A 112 6.40 2.48 4.04
C HIS A 112 6.46 3.99 4.26
N SER A 113 5.32 4.62 4.53
CA SER A 113 5.28 6.02 4.97
C SER A 113 6.07 6.22 6.27
N ALA A 114 5.96 5.28 7.21
CA ALA A 114 6.72 5.32 8.46
C ALA A 114 8.24 5.23 8.23
N ILE A 115 8.70 4.32 7.36
CA ILE A 115 10.11 4.20 6.96
C ILE A 115 10.56 5.49 6.28
N PHE A 116 9.78 5.98 5.30
CA PHE A 116 10.08 7.22 4.60
C PHE A 116 10.23 8.41 5.56
N GLN A 117 9.34 8.51 6.57
CA GLN A 117 9.41 9.55 7.59
C GLN A 117 10.64 9.40 8.52
N ALA A 118 11.02 8.16 8.86
CA ALA A 118 12.19 7.88 9.68
C ALA A 118 13.52 8.21 8.96
N LEU A 119 13.50 8.21 7.63
CA LEU A 119 14.68 8.51 6.79
C LEU A 119 14.80 10.01 6.44
N GLN A 120 13.87 10.87 6.86
CA GLN A 120 13.95 12.29 6.52
C GLN A 120 15.12 12.98 7.24
N GLY A 121 16.06 13.50 6.45
CA GLY A 121 17.27 14.15 6.97
C GLY A 121 18.38 13.18 7.39
N GLU A 122 18.17 11.88 7.28
CA GLU A 122 19.16 10.87 7.57
C GLU A 122 20.06 10.60 6.35
N HIS A 123 21.37 10.52 6.61
CA HIS A 123 22.41 10.23 5.61
C HIS A 123 23.21 8.97 5.97
N SER A 124 22.94 8.39 7.13
CA SER A 124 23.62 7.19 7.61
C SER A 124 23.13 5.94 6.87
N PRO A 125 24.00 4.95 6.63
CA PRO A 125 23.58 3.69 6.02
C PRO A 125 22.53 2.97 6.87
N ILE A 126 21.48 2.50 6.21
CA ILE A 126 20.47 1.64 6.83
C ILE A 126 21.13 0.30 7.21
N GLU A 127 21.03 -0.08 8.48
CA GLU A 127 21.40 -1.39 8.95
C GLU A 127 20.27 -2.39 8.73
N ASN A 128 19.07 -2.11 9.29
CA ASN A 128 17.86 -2.89 9.06
C ASN A 128 16.63 -2.00 8.96
N ILE A 129 15.64 -2.48 8.24
CA ILE A 129 14.25 -2.01 8.28
C ILE A 129 13.43 -3.03 9.07
N PHE A 130 12.63 -2.58 10.02
CA PHE A 130 11.67 -3.39 10.75
C PHE A 130 10.26 -3.03 10.32
N LEU A 131 9.64 -3.90 9.52
CA LEU A 131 8.25 -3.80 9.11
C LEU A 131 7.36 -4.42 10.18
N THR A 132 6.50 -3.62 10.80
CA THR A 132 5.55 -4.14 11.78
C THR A 132 4.30 -4.71 11.12
N ALA A 133 3.71 -5.72 11.72
CA ALA A 133 2.48 -6.37 11.29
C ALA A 133 1.54 -6.52 12.49
N SER A 134 0.24 -6.26 12.30
CA SER A 134 -0.75 -6.54 13.36
C SER A 134 -0.87 -8.03 13.67
N GLY A 135 -0.44 -8.90 12.76
CA GLY A 135 -0.60 -10.35 12.84
C GLY A 135 -1.92 -10.85 12.25
N GLY A 136 -2.84 -9.95 11.90
CA GLY A 136 -4.13 -10.29 11.29
C GLY A 136 -5.11 -10.96 12.26
N PRO A 137 -6.31 -11.35 11.78
CA PRO A 137 -7.36 -11.94 12.63
C PRO A 137 -7.01 -13.31 13.20
N PHE A 138 -6.06 -14.03 12.59
CA PHE A 138 -5.72 -15.39 12.96
C PHE A 138 -4.42 -15.52 13.78
N LEU A 139 -3.87 -14.40 14.26
CA LEU A 139 -2.63 -14.42 15.05
C LEU A 139 -2.66 -15.45 16.18
N ASN A 140 -3.76 -15.51 16.93
CA ASN A 140 -3.91 -16.40 18.10
C ASN A 140 -4.75 -17.67 17.81
N THR A 141 -5.15 -17.90 16.55
CA THR A 141 -5.93 -19.09 16.18
C THR A 141 -5.01 -20.31 16.11
N PRO A 142 -5.32 -21.45 16.72
CA PRO A 142 -4.56 -22.69 16.56
C PRO A 142 -4.44 -23.11 15.09
N VAL A 143 -3.30 -23.71 14.72
CA VAL A 143 -3.04 -24.11 13.30
C VAL A 143 -4.11 -25.09 12.80
N GLU A 144 -4.55 -26.01 13.65
CA GLU A 144 -5.54 -27.05 13.36
C GLU A 144 -6.94 -26.47 13.05
N GLU A 145 -7.19 -25.22 13.45
CA GLU A 145 -8.44 -24.52 13.20
C GLU A 145 -8.43 -23.70 11.91
N LEU A 146 -7.24 -23.41 11.36
CA LEU A 146 -7.12 -22.56 10.17
C LEU A 146 -7.81 -23.13 8.92
N GLU A 147 -7.87 -24.46 8.79
CA GLU A 147 -8.58 -25.10 7.66
C GLU A 147 -10.11 -24.91 7.71
N LYS A 148 -10.65 -24.48 8.86
CA LYS A 148 -12.09 -24.34 9.09
C LYS A 148 -12.56 -22.90 9.10
N VAL A 149 -11.64 -21.93 8.89
CA VAL A 149 -12.01 -20.52 8.95
C VAL A 149 -12.92 -20.14 7.78
N SER A 150 -13.90 -19.32 8.06
CA SER A 150 -14.82 -18.80 7.06
C SER A 150 -14.31 -17.48 6.44
N VAL A 151 -14.86 -17.13 5.27
CA VAL A 151 -14.64 -15.82 4.65
C VAL A 151 -14.97 -14.69 5.61
N ALA A 152 -16.09 -14.80 6.35
CA ALA A 152 -16.52 -13.78 7.33
C ALA A 152 -15.49 -13.54 8.44
N GLN A 153 -14.81 -14.60 8.92
CA GLN A 153 -13.74 -14.49 9.89
C GLN A 153 -12.48 -13.85 9.27
N ALA A 154 -12.10 -14.27 8.06
CA ALA A 154 -10.91 -13.76 7.38
C ALA A 154 -11.00 -12.26 7.05
N ILE A 155 -12.19 -11.75 6.71
CA ILE A 155 -12.40 -10.33 6.40
C ILE A 155 -12.68 -9.45 7.64
N ASN A 156 -12.65 -10.00 8.85
CA ASN A 156 -12.87 -9.26 10.09
C ASN A 156 -11.54 -8.91 10.76
N HIS A 157 -10.88 -7.86 10.27
CA HIS A 157 -9.59 -7.43 10.83
C HIS A 157 -9.76 -6.75 12.19
N PRO A 158 -8.92 -7.09 13.22
CA PRO A 158 -9.11 -6.60 14.60
C PRO A 158 -8.81 -5.10 14.79
N ARG A 159 -8.01 -4.48 13.93
CA ARG A 159 -7.54 -3.09 14.06
C ARG A 159 -7.98 -2.18 12.92
N TRP A 160 -8.01 -2.69 11.69
CA TRP A 160 -8.22 -1.90 10.49
C TRP A 160 -9.55 -2.23 9.81
N LYS A 161 -10.23 -1.20 9.30
CA LYS A 161 -11.36 -1.37 8.37
C LYS A 161 -10.84 -1.18 6.95
N MET A 162 -10.71 -2.27 6.22
CA MET A 162 -10.09 -2.31 4.88
C MET A 162 -10.98 -3.02 3.87
N GLY A 163 -10.59 -2.97 2.59
CA GLY A 163 -11.21 -3.77 1.54
C GLY A 163 -11.03 -5.28 1.78
N LYS A 164 -11.89 -6.09 1.17
CA LYS A 164 -11.90 -7.55 1.37
C LYS A 164 -10.56 -8.20 1.00
N LYS A 165 -9.99 -7.85 -0.16
CA LYS A 165 -8.74 -8.44 -0.67
C LYS A 165 -7.59 -8.23 0.32
N ILE A 166 -7.30 -6.99 0.69
CA ILE A 166 -6.20 -6.67 1.61
C ILE A 166 -6.43 -7.26 3.02
N THR A 167 -7.69 -7.44 3.45
CA THR A 167 -7.99 -8.06 4.74
C THR A 167 -7.68 -9.56 4.73
N VAL A 168 -7.98 -10.27 3.62
CA VAL A 168 -7.55 -11.67 3.42
C VAL A 168 -6.03 -11.76 3.35
N ASP A 169 -5.36 -10.86 2.61
CA ASP A 169 -3.89 -10.82 2.57
C ASP A 169 -3.28 -10.58 3.96
N SER A 170 -3.90 -9.75 4.79
CA SER A 170 -3.49 -9.56 6.19
C SER A 170 -3.68 -10.83 7.03
N SER A 171 -4.78 -11.56 6.81
CA SER A 171 -5.09 -12.78 7.56
C SER A 171 -4.09 -13.91 7.33
N THR A 172 -3.41 -13.90 6.19
CA THR A 172 -2.40 -14.89 5.78
C THR A 172 -0.96 -14.39 5.90
N LEU A 173 -0.75 -13.15 6.30
CA LEU A 173 0.50 -12.39 6.23
C LEU A 173 1.06 -12.21 4.80
N MET A 174 0.31 -12.52 3.75
CA MET A 174 0.70 -12.19 2.36
C MET A 174 0.83 -10.67 2.18
N ASN A 175 -0.05 -9.88 2.80
CA ASN A 175 0.08 -8.43 2.79
C ASN A 175 1.47 -7.98 3.26
N LYS A 176 1.96 -8.56 4.34
CA LYS A 176 3.30 -8.25 4.86
C LYS A 176 4.41 -8.76 3.93
N GLY A 177 4.20 -9.89 3.28
CA GLY A 177 5.09 -10.38 2.23
C GLY A 177 5.22 -9.40 1.05
N PHE A 178 4.11 -8.85 0.58
CA PHE A 178 4.11 -7.81 -0.45
C PHE A 178 4.79 -6.53 0.04
N GLU A 179 4.61 -6.16 1.26
CA GLU A 179 5.25 -4.98 1.84
C GLU A 179 6.77 -5.14 1.97
N VAL A 180 7.29 -6.34 2.23
CA VAL A 180 8.74 -6.61 2.18
C VAL A 180 9.28 -6.39 0.76
N ILE A 181 8.56 -6.87 -0.26
CA ILE A 181 8.94 -6.68 -1.67
C ILE A 181 8.89 -5.18 -2.03
N GLU A 182 7.85 -4.49 -1.61
CA GLU A 182 7.70 -3.05 -1.84
C GLU A 182 8.83 -2.24 -1.16
N ALA A 183 9.16 -2.54 0.11
CA ALA A 183 10.24 -1.88 0.84
C ALA A 183 11.61 -2.08 0.17
N ARG A 184 11.88 -3.27 -0.37
CA ARG A 184 13.09 -3.56 -1.16
C ARG A 184 13.28 -2.54 -2.29
N TRP A 185 12.19 -2.27 -3.02
CA TRP A 185 12.23 -1.37 -4.18
C TRP A 185 12.23 0.10 -3.77
N LEU A 186 11.34 0.51 -2.88
CA LEU A 186 11.19 1.92 -2.50
C LEU A 186 12.42 2.48 -1.79
N PHE A 187 13.13 1.66 -0.99
CA PHE A 187 14.26 2.13 -0.16
C PHE A 187 15.62 1.57 -0.61
N ASP A 188 15.66 0.82 -1.70
CA ASP A 188 16.86 0.16 -2.23
C ASP A 188 17.67 -0.60 -1.16
N VAL A 189 16.99 -1.35 -0.30
CA VAL A 189 17.58 -2.12 0.80
C VAL A 189 17.60 -3.61 0.46
N ALA A 190 18.73 -4.28 0.70
CA ALA A 190 18.84 -5.71 0.43
C ALA A 190 17.80 -6.53 1.23
N PRO A 191 17.19 -7.58 0.65
CA PRO A 191 16.11 -8.35 1.28
C PRO A 191 16.41 -8.83 2.70
N HIS A 192 17.64 -9.31 2.97
CA HIS A 192 18.04 -9.81 4.27
C HIS A 192 18.08 -8.75 5.38
N LYS A 193 18.09 -7.45 5.02
CA LYS A 193 18.01 -6.33 5.96
C LYS A 193 16.57 -5.91 6.29
N ILE A 194 15.57 -6.49 5.65
CA ILE A 194 14.15 -6.20 5.92
C ILE A 194 13.61 -7.28 6.84
N LYS A 195 13.27 -6.91 8.07
CA LYS A 195 12.79 -7.79 9.12
C LYS A 195 11.31 -7.56 9.37
N VAL A 196 10.54 -8.62 9.49
CA VAL A 196 9.13 -8.54 9.87
C VAL A 196 8.99 -8.74 11.38
N LEU A 197 8.24 -7.86 12.03
CA LEU A 197 7.90 -7.96 13.45
C LEU A 197 6.37 -7.96 13.62
N VAL A 198 5.85 -8.94 14.34
CA VAL A 198 4.43 -8.95 14.76
C VAL A 198 4.27 -8.00 15.93
N HIS A 199 3.46 -6.95 15.76
CA HIS A 199 3.17 -5.89 16.72
C HIS A 199 1.65 -5.67 16.80
N PRO A 200 0.95 -6.45 17.65
CA PRO A 200 -0.52 -6.47 17.69
C PRO A 200 -1.17 -5.13 18.04
N GLU A 201 -0.48 -4.26 18.79
CA GLU A 201 -0.97 -2.95 19.16
C GLU A 201 -1.07 -2.01 17.96
N SER A 202 -0.25 -2.24 16.90
CA SER A 202 -0.21 -1.45 15.66
C SER A 202 0.00 0.06 15.89
N ILE A 203 0.76 0.42 16.92
CA ILE A 203 1.09 1.81 17.26
C ILE A 203 2.39 2.24 16.59
N ILE A 204 3.41 1.37 16.55
CA ILE A 204 4.61 1.56 15.75
C ILE A 204 4.33 0.99 14.36
N HIS A 205 4.42 1.85 13.34
CA HIS A 205 4.12 1.46 11.97
C HIS A 205 5.32 0.91 11.21
N SER A 206 6.53 1.34 11.54
CA SER A 206 7.82 0.73 11.14
C SER A 206 8.97 1.41 11.87
N MET A 207 10.15 0.79 11.80
CA MET A 207 11.38 1.32 12.39
C MET A 207 12.54 1.12 11.42
N VAL A 208 13.55 1.99 11.54
CA VAL A 208 14.81 1.88 10.80
C VAL A 208 15.97 1.89 11.80
N SER A 209 16.85 0.90 11.75
CA SER A 209 18.12 0.93 12.49
C SER A 209 19.28 1.38 11.60
N PHE A 210 20.20 2.09 12.22
CA PHE A 210 21.38 2.65 11.56
C PHE A 210 22.65 2.03 12.09
N SER A 211 23.77 2.22 11.37
CA SER A 211 25.07 1.61 11.68
C SER A 211 25.67 2.00 13.04
N ASP A 212 25.18 3.08 13.66
CA ASP A 212 25.56 3.51 15.00
C ASP A 212 24.77 2.80 16.12
N GLY A 213 23.82 1.92 15.76
CA GLY A 213 22.93 1.20 16.67
C GLY A 213 21.68 1.97 17.05
N SER A 214 21.48 3.19 16.56
CA SER A 214 20.23 3.94 16.81
C SER A 214 19.06 3.35 16.01
N ILE A 215 17.84 3.53 16.54
CA ILE A 215 16.60 3.12 15.89
C ILE A 215 15.63 4.32 15.88
N ILE A 216 15.13 4.66 14.70
CA ILE A 216 14.07 5.66 14.54
C ILE A 216 12.76 4.94 14.21
N ALA A 217 11.72 5.24 14.99
CA ALA A 217 10.39 4.65 14.84
C ALA A 217 9.34 5.73 14.61
N GLN A 218 8.43 5.51 13.68
CA GLN A 218 7.26 6.36 13.51
C GLN A 218 6.07 5.72 14.22
N MET A 219 5.35 6.52 15.02
CA MET A 219 4.25 6.08 15.88
C MET A 219 3.02 6.96 15.69
N ASN A 220 1.84 6.33 15.59
CA ASN A 220 0.53 6.99 15.71
C ASN A 220 -0.57 5.95 15.95
N MET A 221 -1.77 6.44 16.28
CA MET A 221 -2.97 5.58 16.26
C MET A 221 -3.24 5.11 14.83
N PRO A 222 -3.70 3.86 14.61
CA PRO A 222 -3.99 3.33 13.27
C PRO A 222 -5.02 4.18 12.53
N ASP A 223 -4.54 5.01 11.59
CA ASP A 223 -5.38 5.91 10.80
C ASP A 223 -4.68 6.27 9.47
N MET A 224 -5.25 5.79 8.35
CA MET A 224 -4.68 6.02 7.02
C MET A 224 -4.70 7.49 6.58
N ARG A 225 -5.50 8.35 7.22
CA ARG A 225 -5.50 9.78 6.90
C ARG A 225 -4.14 10.43 7.13
N LEU A 226 -3.36 9.92 8.10
CA LEU A 226 -2.03 10.47 8.38
C LEU A 226 -1.04 10.23 7.23
N PRO A 227 -0.77 8.99 6.80
CA PRO A 227 0.17 8.77 5.70
C PRO A 227 -0.34 9.34 4.36
N ILE A 228 -1.66 9.32 4.11
CA ILE A 228 -2.25 9.97 2.93
C ILE A 228 -1.98 11.47 2.96
N GLN A 229 -2.32 12.16 4.07
CA GLN A 229 -2.09 13.59 4.18
C GLN A 229 -0.61 13.92 4.03
N TYR A 230 0.27 13.17 4.72
CA TYR A 230 1.70 13.42 4.65
C TYR A 230 2.26 13.31 3.22
N ALA A 231 1.82 12.31 2.44
CA ALA A 231 2.21 12.21 1.04
C ALA A 231 1.70 13.39 0.19
N LEU A 232 0.48 13.88 0.47
CA LEU A 232 -0.11 14.99 -0.27
C LEU A 232 0.46 16.37 0.11
N THR A 233 1.03 16.53 1.31
CA THR A 233 1.54 17.80 1.82
C THR A 233 3.06 17.84 1.96
N TYR A 234 3.74 16.72 1.66
CA TYR A 234 5.19 16.61 1.78
C TYR A 234 5.93 17.79 1.12
N PRO A 235 6.95 18.39 1.76
CA PRO A 235 7.60 17.92 3.01
C PRO A 235 6.98 18.45 4.31
N LYS A 236 5.86 19.14 4.25
CA LYS A 236 5.22 19.75 5.42
C LYS A 236 4.33 18.76 6.18
N ARG A 237 4.21 18.99 7.50
CA ARG A 237 3.21 18.33 8.35
C ARG A 237 2.10 19.31 8.62
N GLU A 238 0.91 19.01 8.09
CA GLU A 238 -0.27 19.85 8.32
C GLU A 238 -1.12 19.29 9.48
N PHE A 239 -1.94 20.16 10.06
CA PHE A 239 -2.85 19.74 11.13
C PHE A 239 -3.82 18.68 10.63
N LEU A 240 -3.98 17.61 11.42
CA LEU A 240 -4.93 16.54 11.17
C LEU A 240 -5.70 16.20 12.44
N ASN A 241 -7.02 16.23 12.36
CA ASN A 241 -7.90 15.91 13.48
C ASN A 241 -8.11 14.38 13.56
N ILE A 242 -7.13 13.70 14.17
CA ILE A 242 -7.14 12.26 14.47
C ILE A 242 -6.80 12.03 15.94
N PRO A 243 -7.19 10.89 16.52
CA PRO A 243 -6.78 10.50 17.87
C PRO A 243 -5.25 10.55 18.03
N ARG A 244 -4.78 11.00 19.17
CA ARG A 244 -3.35 11.00 19.54
C ARG A 244 -3.04 9.80 20.41
N VAL A 245 -1.79 9.32 20.34
CA VAL A 245 -1.31 8.28 21.25
C VAL A 245 -1.28 8.87 22.68
N ASP A 246 -1.98 8.22 23.58
CA ASP A 246 -1.95 8.51 25.02
C ASP A 246 -0.96 7.57 25.70
N PHE A 247 0.26 8.03 25.91
CA PHE A 247 1.33 7.22 26.48
C PHE A 247 1.05 6.74 27.89
N TYR A 248 0.21 7.45 28.66
CA TYR A 248 -0.18 7.02 30.02
C TYR A 248 -1.13 5.80 29.98
N LYS A 249 -1.90 5.64 28.91
CA LYS A 249 -2.83 4.50 28.71
C LYS A 249 -2.26 3.39 27.85
N LEU A 250 -1.20 3.67 27.09
CA LEU A 250 -0.64 2.74 26.14
C LEU A 250 -0.08 1.46 26.82
N GLY A 251 0.54 1.61 27.97
CA GLY A 251 1.16 0.50 28.72
C GLY A 251 2.41 -0.01 28.00
N ALA A 252 2.40 -1.30 27.64
CA ALA A 252 3.50 -1.96 26.93
C ALA A 252 3.25 -2.06 25.43
N LEU A 253 4.32 -2.07 24.66
CA LEU A 253 4.35 -2.43 23.24
C LEU A 253 5.05 -3.78 23.11
N THR A 254 4.47 -4.69 22.33
CA THR A 254 4.99 -6.05 22.18
C THR A 254 5.45 -6.31 20.75
N PHE A 255 6.52 -7.09 20.63
CA PHE A 255 7.11 -7.48 19.34
C PHE A 255 7.45 -8.96 19.36
N ASN A 256 7.05 -9.69 18.33
CA ASN A 256 7.32 -11.10 18.17
C ASN A 256 7.80 -11.40 16.76
N GLU A 257 8.55 -12.47 16.59
CA GLU A 257 8.83 -13.02 15.26
C GLU A 257 7.56 -13.60 14.64
N PRO A 258 7.38 -13.46 13.32
CA PRO A 258 6.29 -14.12 12.62
C PRO A 258 6.53 -15.63 12.56
N ASP A 259 5.50 -16.42 12.81
CA ASP A 259 5.54 -17.88 12.65
C ASP A 259 5.37 -18.24 11.16
N LEU A 260 6.49 -18.52 10.48
CA LEU A 260 6.51 -18.86 9.06
C LEU A 260 5.91 -20.25 8.76
N SER A 261 5.78 -21.12 9.76
CA SER A 261 5.11 -22.42 9.62
C SER A 261 3.60 -22.24 9.61
N LYS A 262 3.09 -21.37 10.47
CA LYS A 262 1.68 -20.99 10.55
C LYS A 262 1.24 -20.10 9.37
N PHE A 263 2.11 -19.21 8.93
CA PHE A 263 1.85 -18.24 7.85
C PHE A 263 2.80 -18.48 6.67
N PRO A 264 2.65 -19.59 5.94
CA PRO A 264 3.57 -19.97 4.87
C PRO A 264 3.61 -18.97 3.70
N LEU A 265 2.55 -18.15 3.52
CA LEU A 265 2.52 -17.17 2.43
C LEU A 265 3.54 -16.05 2.63
N LEU A 266 3.86 -15.67 3.88
CA LEU A 266 4.97 -14.74 4.15
C LEU A 266 6.30 -15.37 3.69
N ARG A 267 6.56 -16.64 4.03
CA ARG A 267 7.77 -17.35 3.58
C ARG A 267 7.86 -17.41 2.06
N ILE A 268 6.76 -17.75 1.39
CA ILE A 268 6.70 -17.81 -0.08
C ILE A 268 7.01 -16.44 -0.71
N ALA A 269 6.54 -15.35 -0.11
CA ALA A 269 6.84 -14.01 -0.59
C ALA A 269 8.32 -13.64 -0.43
N LEU A 270 8.96 -14.03 0.68
CA LEU A 270 10.39 -13.86 0.89
C LEU A 270 11.21 -14.68 -0.12
N GLU A 271 10.84 -15.94 -0.36
CA GLU A 271 11.46 -16.80 -1.36
C GLU A 271 11.29 -16.24 -2.79
N ALA A 272 10.12 -15.66 -3.10
CA ALA A 272 9.86 -15.03 -4.39
C ALA A 272 10.73 -13.77 -4.60
N LEU A 273 10.93 -12.99 -3.55
CA LEU A 273 11.82 -11.82 -3.58
C LEU A 273 13.28 -12.23 -3.79
N ASP A 274 13.76 -13.23 -3.05
CA ASP A 274 15.14 -13.73 -3.18
C ASP A 274 15.40 -14.32 -4.58
N LYS A 275 14.41 -15.00 -5.16
CA LYS A 275 14.52 -15.53 -6.53
C LYS A 275 14.56 -14.42 -7.58
N GLY A 276 13.89 -13.31 -7.33
CA GLY A 276 13.89 -12.13 -8.20
C GLY A 276 13.22 -12.35 -9.57
N GLY A 277 13.59 -11.53 -10.54
CA GLY A 277 13.02 -11.53 -11.88
C GLY A 277 11.50 -11.29 -11.84
N ASN A 278 10.74 -12.09 -12.57
CA ASN A 278 9.27 -11.99 -12.60
C ASN A 278 8.55 -12.78 -11.49
N THR A 279 9.28 -13.42 -10.56
CA THR A 279 8.67 -14.25 -9.52
C THR A 279 7.73 -13.48 -8.59
N PRO A 280 8.03 -12.24 -8.15
CA PRO A 280 7.07 -11.44 -7.39
C PRO A 280 5.80 -11.09 -8.18
N CYS A 281 5.90 -10.84 -9.49
CA CYS A 281 4.74 -10.61 -10.35
C CYS A 281 3.84 -11.85 -10.44
N ILE A 282 4.45 -13.04 -10.61
CA ILE A 282 3.73 -14.32 -10.61
C ILE A 282 3.05 -14.55 -9.27
N LEU A 283 3.73 -14.26 -8.16
CA LEU A 283 3.17 -14.36 -6.81
C LEU A 283 1.94 -13.46 -6.66
N ASN A 284 2.02 -12.20 -7.09
CA ASN A 284 0.88 -11.28 -7.03
C ASN A 284 -0.30 -11.80 -7.84
N ALA A 285 -0.08 -12.24 -9.08
CA ALA A 285 -1.13 -12.76 -9.95
C ALA A 285 -1.79 -14.03 -9.36
N ALA A 286 -0.99 -14.95 -8.83
CA ALA A 286 -1.49 -16.16 -8.16
C ALA A 286 -2.31 -15.80 -6.91
N ASN A 287 -1.86 -14.84 -6.11
CA ASN A 287 -2.57 -14.38 -4.92
C ASN A 287 -3.91 -13.73 -5.27
N GLU A 288 -3.98 -12.89 -6.30
CA GLU A 288 -5.24 -12.28 -6.76
C GLU A 288 -6.28 -13.35 -7.11
N VAL A 289 -5.87 -14.38 -7.86
CA VAL A 289 -6.76 -15.51 -8.24
C VAL A 289 -7.17 -16.33 -7.01
N ALA A 290 -6.24 -16.62 -6.10
CA ALA A 290 -6.52 -17.39 -4.89
C ALA A 290 -7.47 -16.65 -3.94
N VAL A 291 -7.24 -15.34 -3.70
CA VAL A 291 -8.10 -14.51 -2.86
C VAL A 291 -9.51 -14.41 -3.44
N GLU A 292 -9.64 -14.21 -4.76
CA GLU A 292 -10.94 -14.18 -5.42
C GLU A 292 -11.68 -15.54 -5.28
N ALA A 293 -10.96 -16.65 -5.47
CA ALA A 293 -11.53 -17.99 -5.30
C ALA A 293 -11.97 -18.25 -3.85
N PHE A 294 -11.19 -17.79 -2.86
CA PHE A 294 -11.55 -17.88 -1.44
C PHE A 294 -12.78 -17.01 -1.11
N LEU A 295 -12.83 -15.77 -1.56
CA LEU A 295 -13.97 -14.87 -1.33
C LEU A 295 -15.27 -15.38 -1.96
N GLN A 296 -15.18 -16.19 -3.03
CA GLN A 296 -16.29 -16.90 -3.68
C GLN A 296 -16.54 -18.29 -3.08
N GLU A 297 -15.86 -18.65 -1.99
CA GLU A 297 -15.98 -19.97 -1.33
C GLU A 297 -15.69 -21.18 -2.24
N ARG A 298 -14.89 -20.97 -3.31
CA ARG A 298 -14.44 -22.05 -4.22
C ARG A 298 -13.25 -22.83 -3.70
N ILE A 299 -12.47 -22.23 -2.79
CA ILE A 299 -11.37 -22.85 -2.05
C ILE A 299 -11.47 -22.47 -0.56
N LYS A 300 -10.76 -23.22 0.28
CA LYS A 300 -10.64 -22.96 1.71
C LYS A 300 -9.43 -22.09 2.03
#